data_aeda8f53265cc7b0ab50f7f17a731faf
#
_entry.id   aeda8f53265cc7b0ab50f7f17a731faf
#
_cell.length_a   1.000
_cell.length_b   1.000
_cell.length_c   1.000
_cell.angle_alpha   90.00
_cell.angle_beta   90.00
_cell.angle_gamma   90.00
#
_symmetry.space_group_name_H-M   'P 1'
#
loop_
_entity.id
_entity.type
_entity.pdbx_description
1 polymer ?
#
loop_
_entity_poly.entity_id
_entity_poly.type
_entity_poly.pdbx_seq_one_letter_code
_entity_poly.pdbx_strand_id
1 'polypeptide(L)'
;MARQAPSYIGSTAPQQAKYASALFSKFCSDIKAMEGTAPLLDLGPSTTRNVMYWLREAHPVSAFDIMVHEMADQVSLDYEDCAFGGVLGWTVLSHLGPRQARQLMREIGRVLRPRGCLFAIFDGDGRRNLGAQRYQIIDAKNLEFEPIEGRRAPRPVLTREVETLFQPFRETRIMVMRHGSREVLGKQP
;
A
#
# COMPACT_ATOMS: atom_id res chain seq x y z
N MET A 1 -38.74 37.19 2.17
CA MET A 1 -37.72 36.71 3.13
C MET A 1 -37.12 35.42 2.58
N ALA A 2 -35.97 35.50 1.92
CA ALA A 2 -35.28 34.35 1.36
C ALA A 2 -34.35 33.79 2.43
N ARG A 3 -34.49 32.49 2.76
CA ARG A 3 -33.59 31.77 3.66
C ARG A 3 -32.31 31.45 2.88
N GLN A 4 -31.18 32.04 3.30
CA GLN A 4 -29.87 31.65 2.87
C GLN A 4 -29.55 30.23 3.36
N ALA A 5 -29.19 29.35 2.44
CA ALA A 5 -28.63 28.02 2.75
C ALA A 5 -27.24 28.19 3.39
N PRO A 6 -26.89 27.36 4.39
CA PRO A 6 -25.58 27.43 4.98
C PRO A 6 -24.53 26.98 3.94
N SER A 7 -23.57 27.87 3.69
CA SER A 7 -22.37 27.56 2.92
C SER A 7 -21.53 26.52 3.68
N TYR A 8 -21.45 25.31 3.17
CA TYR A 8 -20.50 24.31 3.63
C TYR A 8 -19.10 24.78 3.30
N ILE A 9 -18.42 25.27 4.33
CA ILE A 9 -17.01 25.69 4.28
C ILE A 9 -16.15 24.44 4.15
N GLY A 10 -15.40 24.41 3.05
CA GLY A 10 -14.07 23.87 2.88
C GLY A 10 -13.73 22.53 3.54
N SER A 11 -13.87 21.43 2.80
CA SER A 11 -13.01 20.26 2.98
C SER A 11 -11.57 20.68 2.61
N THR A 12 -10.78 21.08 3.59
CA THR A 12 -9.32 21.15 3.40
C THR A 12 -8.81 19.75 3.08
N ALA A 13 -8.37 19.58 1.84
CA ALA A 13 -7.60 18.39 1.46
C ALA A 13 -6.49 18.16 2.49
N PRO A 14 -6.23 16.92 2.93
CA PRO A 14 -5.20 16.67 3.93
C PRO A 14 -3.87 17.12 3.36
N GLN A 15 -3.28 18.11 4.01
CA GLN A 15 -1.91 18.51 3.77
C GLN A 15 -0.99 17.32 4.03
N GLN A 16 0.17 17.30 3.36
CA GLN A 16 1.27 16.40 3.63
C GLN A 16 1.39 16.09 5.14
N ALA A 17 1.31 14.84 5.52
CA ALA A 17 1.31 14.43 6.91
C ALA A 17 2.29 13.30 7.17
N LYS A 18 3.11 13.49 8.22
CA LYS A 18 4.03 12.47 8.74
C LYS A 18 3.39 11.69 9.87
N TYR A 19 3.67 10.40 9.91
CA TYR A 19 3.21 9.56 11.00
C TYR A 19 4.13 8.36 11.25
N ALA A 20 4.12 7.86 12.49
CA ALA A 20 4.83 6.64 12.85
C ALA A 20 3.98 5.41 12.45
N SER A 21 4.61 4.45 11.75
CA SER A 21 4.00 3.20 11.33
C SER A 21 4.69 2.01 11.98
N ALA A 22 3.99 1.36 12.90
CA ALA A 22 4.51 0.16 13.55
C ALA A 22 4.56 -1.05 12.60
N LEU A 23 3.58 -1.18 11.68
CA LEU A 23 3.58 -2.28 10.72
C LEU A 23 4.61 -2.09 9.61
N PHE A 24 4.85 -0.85 9.16
CA PHE A 24 5.97 -0.58 8.26
C PHE A 24 7.32 -0.84 8.93
N SER A 25 7.48 -0.45 10.20
CA SER A 25 8.68 -0.77 10.97
C SER A 25 8.91 -2.27 11.09
N LYS A 26 7.83 -3.04 11.31
CA LYS A 26 7.90 -4.51 11.33
C LYS A 26 8.26 -5.07 9.95
N PHE A 27 7.67 -4.56 8.88
CA PHE A 27 8.03 -4.92 7.50
C PHE A 27 9.54 -4.70 7.25
N CYS A 28 10.08 -3.51 7.56
CA CYS A 28 11.51 -3.24 7.43
C CYS A 28 12.38 -4.23 8.22
N SER A 29 11.96 -4.55 9.46
CA SER A 29 12.67 -5.50 10.30
C SER A 29 12.64 -6.93 9.72
N ASP A 30 11.50 -7.36 9.15
CA ASP A 30 11.37 -8.68 8.54
C ASP A 30 12.23 -8.80 7.27
N ILE A 31 12.27 -7.75 6.44
CA ILE A 31 13.12 -7.70 5.25
C ILE A 31 14.61 -7.79 5.62
N LYS A 32 15.04 -7.02 6.62
CA LYS A 32 16.43 -7.04 7.12
C LYS A 32 16.83 -8.37 7.76
N ALA A 33 15.88 -9.13 8.28
CA ALA A 33 16.12 -10.44 8.89
C ALA A 33 16.20 -11.59 7.86
N MET A 34 15.93 -11.33 6.59
CA MET A 34 16.06 -12.33 5.54
C MET A 34 17.52 -12.60 5.22
N GLU A 35 17.86 -13.86 4.97
CA GLU A 35 19.18 -14.24 4.53
C GLU A 35 19.47 -13.72 3.12
N GLY A 36 20.63 -13.12 2.95
CA GLY A 36 21.09 -12.56 1.68
C GLY A 36 20.33 -11.29 1.28
N THR A 37 20.43 -10.96 0.00
CA THR A 37 19.73 -9.80 -0.57
C THR A 37 18.25 -10.12 -0.77
N ALA A 38 17.38 -9.29 -0.24
CA ALA A 38 15.93 -9.39 -0.43
C ALA A 38 15.46 -8.30 -1.41
N PRO A 39 15.28 -8.59 -2.72
CA PRO A 39 14.72 -7.66 -3.66
C PRO A 39 13.28 -7.29 -3.27
N LEU A 40 12.90 -6.05 -3.53
CA LEU A 40 11.58 -5.52 -3.23
C LEU A 40 10.83 -5.15 -4.50
N LEU A 41 9.52 -5.31 -4.49
CA LEU A 41 8.62 -4.83 -5.53
C LEU A 41 7.77 -3.70 -4.97
N ASP A 42 7.85 -2.52 -5.56
CA ASP A 42 7.01 -1.37 -5.25
C ASP A 42 5.94 -1.23 -6.33
N LEU A 43 4.67 -1.46 -5.97
CA LEU A 43 3.52 -1.46 -6.86
C LEU A 43 2.79 -0.10 -6.95
N GLY A 44 3.19 0.84 -6.10
CA GLY A 44 2.53 2.14 -6.03
C GLY A 44 3.20 3.21 -6.88
N PRO A 45 2.70 4.46 -6.78
CA PRO A 45 3.38 5.61 -7.35
C PRO A 45 4.69 5.84 -6.61
N SER A 46 5.70 5.04 -6.99
CA SER A 46 7.01 5.05 -6.35
C SER A 46 7.70 6.41 -6.53
N THR A 47 8.50 6.77 -5.56
CA THR A 47 9.29 8.00 -5.57
C THR A 47 10.79 7.67 -5.56
N THR A 48 11.60 8.58 -6.08
CA THR A 48 13.06 8.47 -5.97
C THR A 48 13.48 8.27 -4.51
N ARG A 49 12.78 8.90 -3.56
CA ARG A 49 13.04 8.76 -2.12
C ARG A 49 12.86 7.33 -1.65
N ASN A 50 11.76 6.65 -2.03
CA ASN A 50 11.49 5.27 -1.66
C ASN A 50 12.56 4.33 -2.24
N VAL A 51 12.87 4.49 -3.52
CA VAL A 51 13.91 3.68 -4.18
C VAL A 51 15.28 3.88 -3.48
N MET A 52 15.67 5.13 -3.26
CA MET A 52 16.95 5.44 -2.59
C MET A 52 17.02 4.96 -1.15
N TYR A 53 15.89 4.94 -0.42
CA TYR A 53 15.84 4.38 0.92
C TYR A 53 16.27 2.91 0.90
N TRP A 54 15.65 2.08 0.06
CA TRP A 54 15.95 0.65 -0.01
C TRP A 54 17.32 0.33 -0.59
N LEU A 55 17.78 1.11 -1.57
CA LEU A 55 19.14 0.94 -2.11
C LEU A 55 20.21 1.23 -1.05
N ARG A 56 20.02 2.21 -0.17
CA ARG A 56 20.92 2.48 0.97
C ARG A 56 20.91 1.37 2.01
N GLU A 57 19.80 0.65 2.13
CA GLU A 57 19.67 -0.54 2.98
C GLU A 57 20.16 -1.82 2.27
N ALA A 58 20.79 -1.70 1.10
CA ALA A 58 21.30 -2.80 0.25
C ALA A 58 20.20 -3.75 -0.29
N HIS A 59 18.97 -3.25 -0.46
CA HIS A 59 17.86 -3.98 -1.06
C HIS A 59 17.51 -3.42 -2.45
N PRO A 60 17.69 -4.18 -3.54
CA PRO A 60 17.23 -3.77 -4.87
C PRO A 60 15.72 -3.59 -4.92
N VAL A 61 15.25 -2.59 -5.67
CA VAL A 61 13.82 -2.30 -5.83
C VAL A 61 13.44 -2.33 -7.30
N SER A 62 12.43 -3.11 -7.62
CA SER A 62 11.69 -3.00 -8.88
C SER A 62 10.46 -2.13 -8.63
N ALA A 63 10.36 -0.99 -9.31
CA ALA A 63 9.22 -0.10 -9.21
C ALA A 63 8.29 -0.33 -10.40
N PHE A 64 7.04 -0.67 -10.12
CA PHE A 64 6.00 -0.92 -11.11
C PHE A 64 4.71 -0.22 -10.67
N ASP A 65 4.51 1.05 -11.11
CA ASP A 65 3.25 1.75 -10.81
C ASP A 65 2.09 1.12 -11.58
N ILE A 66 1.44 0.18 -10.94
CA ILE A 66 0.31 -0.57 -11.50
C ILE A 66 -0.87 0.34 -11.87
N MET A 67 -0.95 1.54 -11.30
CA MET A 67 -2.03 2.50 -11.55
C MET A 67 -1.81 3.31 -12.85
N VAL A 68 -0.62 3.32 -13.40
CA VAL A 68 -0.31 3.95 -14.69
C VAL A 68 -0.62 3.01 -15.86
N HIS A 69 -0.54 1.71 -15.61
CA HIS A 69 -0.87 0.72 -16.60
C HIS A 69 -2.40 0.55 -16.62
N GLU A 70 -3.03 0.80 -17.76
CA GLU A 70 -4.43 0.42 -17.93
C GLU A 70 -4.57 -1.07 -17.61
N MET A 71 -5.17 -1.34 -16.47
CA MET A 71 -5.38 -2.70 -16.00
C MET A 71 -6.33 -3.38 -16.96
N ALA A 72 -5.78 -4.17 -17.86
CA ALA A 72 -6.56 -5.14 -18.64
C ALA A 72 -7.39 -6.01 -17.69
N ASP A 73 -8.37 -6.73 -18.21
CA ASP A 73 -9.21 -7.64 -17.40
C ASP A 73 -8.40 -8.68 -16.60
N GLN A 74 -7.12 -8.84 -16.92
CA GLN A 74 -6.17 -9.71 -16.21
C GLN A 74 -5.01 -8.90 -15.63
N VAL A 75 -4.82 -9.04 -14.32
CA VAL A 75 -3.67 -8.53 -13.58
C VAL A 75 -2.59 -9.61 -13.61
N SER A 76 -1.46 -9.32 -14.24
CA SER A 76 -0.28 -10.19 -14.23
C SER A 76 0.95 -9.36 -13.89
N LEU A 77 1.83 -9.91 -13.08
CA LEU A 77 3.14 -9.34 -12.79
C LEU A 77 4.19 -10.12 -13.59
N ASP A 78 4.87 -9.42 -14.51
CA ASP A 78 5.90 -10.04 -15.37
C ASP A 78 7.21 -10.25 -14.60
N TYR A 79 7.14 -11.10 -13.57
CA TYR A 79 8.27 -11.52 -12.74
C TYR A 79 8.21 -13.02 -12.47
N GLU A 80 9.36 -13.61 -12.21
CA GLU A 80 9.47 -15.02 -11.84
C GLU A 80 8.84 -15.30 -10.46
N ASP A 81 8.51 -16.57 -10.22
CA ASP A 81 8.05 -17.02 -8.92
C ASP A 81 9.13 -16.80 -7.86
N CYS A 82 8.72 -16.42 -6.66
CA CYS A 82 9.63 -16.21 -5.54
C CYS A 82 10.75 -15.19 -5.82
N ALA A 83 10.55 -14.20 -6.70
CA ALA A 83 11.56 -13.20 -7.05
C ALA A 83 11.84 -12.21 -5.90
N PHE A 84 10.83 -11.91 -5.07
CA PHE A 84 10.89 -10.81 -4.11
C PHE A 84 10.83 -11.28 -2.65
N GLY A 85 11.61 -10.64 -1.78
CA GLY A 85 11.50 -10.78 -0.33
C GLY A 85 10.36 -9.93 0.25
N GLY A 86 10.01 -8.83 -0.40
CA GLY A 86 8.94 -7.95 0.05
C GLY A 86 8.22 -7.24 -1.08
N VAL A 87 6.94 -6.95 -0.84
CA VAL A 87 6.09 -6.17 -1.75
C VAL A 87 5.50 -4.97 -0.99
N LEU A 88 5.62 -3.80 -1.58
CA LEU A 88 4.98 -2.56 -1.13
C LEU A 88 3.75 -2.31 -1.99
N GLY A 89 2.59 -2.67 -1.48
CA GLY A 89 1.30 -2.53 -2.17
C GLY A 89 0.66 -1.15 -1.98
N TRP A 90 1.13 -0.36 -1.00
CA TRP A 90 0.57 0.94 -0.65
C TRP A 90 -0.96 0.92 -0.69
N THR A 91 -1.60 1.86 -1.40
CA THR A 91 -3.07 1.92 -1.54
C THR A 91 -3.60 1.21 -2.80
N VAL A 92 -2.76 0.55 -3.57
CA VAL A 92 -3.11 -0.05 -4.87
C VAL A 92 -4.35 -0.94 -4.79
N LEU A 93 -4.44 -1.81 -3.78
CA LEU A 93 -5.57 -2.72 -3.61
C LEU A 93 -6.91 -2.00 -3.41
N SER A 94 -6.89 -0.76 -2.89
CA SER A 94 -8.09 0.08 -2.73
C SER A 94 -8.53 0.76 -4.03
N HIS A 95 -7.66 0.85 -5.03
CA HIS A 95 -8.01 1.39 -6.34
C HIS A 95 -8.60 0.34 -7.29
N LEU A 96 -8.43 -0.93 -6.97
CA LEU A 96 -8.89 -2.05 -7.79
C LEU A 96 -10.29 -2.50 -7.44
N GLY A 97 -11.02 -3.01 -8.45
CA GLY A 97 -12.25 -3.76 -8.21
C GLY A 97 -11.98 -5.08 -7.47
N PRO A 98 -12.99 -5.67 -6.81
CA PRO A 98 -12.78 -6.88 -5.99
C PRO A 98 -12.18 -8.06 -6.76
N ARG A 99 -12.50 -8.21 -8.04
CA ARG A 99 -11.93 -9.27 -8.90
C ARG A 99 -10.46 -9.04 -9.17
N GLN A 100 -10.09 -7.82 -9.58
CA GLN A 100 -8.71 -7.43 -9.87
C GLN A 100 -7.85 -7.47 -8.62
N ALA A 101 -8.36 -7.02 -7.46
CA ALA A 101 -7.65 -7.10 -6.18
C ALA A 101 -7.30 -8.56 -5.82
N ARG A 102 -8.24 -9.51 -6.01
CA ARG A 102 -7.96 -10.93 -5.79
C ARG A 102 -6.94 -11.50 -6.78
N GLN A 103 -6.96 -11.05 -8.04
CA GLN A 103 -5.95 -11.46 -9.02
C GLN A 103 -4.56 -10.95 -8.64
N LEU A 104 -4.47 -9.65 -8.29
CA LEU A 104 -3.21 -9.06 -7.83
C LEU A 104 -2.67 -9.78 -6.58
N MET A 105 -3.53 -10.11 -5.61
CA MET A 105 -3.10 -10.84 -4.41
C MET A 105 -2.54 -12.23 -4.72
N ARG A 106 -3.08 -12.93 -5.74
CA ARG A 106 -2.51 -14.21 -6.22
C ARG A 106 -1.13 -14.01 -6.84
N GLU A 107 -0.98 -12.98 -7.69
CA GLU A 107 0.31 -12.65 -8.30
C GLU A 107 1.34 -12.22 -7.25
N ILE A 108 0.94 -11.40 -6.28
CA ILE A 108 1.80 -11.04 -5.14
C ILE A 108 2.24 -12.31 -4.39
N GLY A 109 1.30 -13.23 -4.13
CA GLY A 109 1.62 -14.51 -3.49
C GLY A 109 2.60 -15.35 -4.31
N ARG A 110 2.51 -15.35 -5.63
CA ARG A 110 3.40 -16.08 -6.54
C ARG A 110 4.82 -15.51 -6.55
N VAL A 111 4.94 -14.19 -6.65
CA VAL A 111 6.24 -13.52 -6.76
C VAL A 111 6.97 -13.35 -5.42
N LEU A 112 6.26 -13.48 -4.28
CA LEU A 112 6.87 -13.46 -2.95
C LEU A 112 7.57 -14.77 -2.62
N ARG A 113 8.77 -14.68 -2.08
CA ARG A 113 9.51 -15.83 -1.50
C ARG A 113 8.78 -16.41 -0.31
N PRO A 114 9.02 -17.67 0.07
CA PRO A 114 8.63 -18.18 1.38
C PRO A 114 9.10 -17.23 2.48
N ARG A 115 8.24 -16.95 3.46
CA ARG A 115 8.44 -15.97 4.54
C ARG A 115 8.52 -14.51 4.07
N GLY A 116 8.33 -14.23 2.77
CA GLY A 116 8.24 -12.88 2.21
C GLY A 116 7.05 -12.10 2.77
N CYS A 117 7.11 -10.78 2.70
CA CYS A 117 6.13 -9.89 3.33
C CYS A 117 5.44 -8.96 2.33
N LEU A 118 4.14 -8.75 2.50
CA LEU A 118 3.35 -7.71 1.83
C LEU A 118 2.97 -6.64 2.84
N PHE A 119 3.33 -5.38 2.57
CA PHE A 119 2.80 -4.22 3.27
C PHE A 119 1.80 -3.49 2.38
N ALA A 120 0.59 -3.23 2.89
CA ALA A 120 -0.45 -2.50 2.17
C ALA A 120 -1.19 -1.52 3.09
N ILE A 121 -1.79 -0.50 2.48
CA ILE A 121 -2.59 0.51 3.16
C ILE A 121 -3.97 0.53 2.50
N PHE A 122 -5.01 0.52 3.31
CA PHE A 122 -6.39 0.62 2.87
C PHE A 122 -7.03 1.87 3.44
N ASP A 123 -7.74 2.59 2.60
CA ASP A 123 -8.60 3.66 3.10
C ASP A 123 -9.68 3.08 4.02
N GLY A 124 -10.04 3.87 5.01
CA GLY A 124 -11.02 3.50 6.01
C GLY A 124 -12.44 3.35 5.46
N ASP A 125 -13.41 3.58 6.31
CA ASP A 125 -14.84 3.40 6.05
C ASP A 125 -15.49 4.47 5.14
N GLY A 126 -14.68 5.25 4.44
CA GLY A 126 -15.12 6.33 3.54
C GLY A 126 -15.57 7.61 4.27
N ARG A 127 -15.53 7.66 5.61
CA ARG A 127 -15.90 8.85 6.37
C ARG A 127 -14.96 10.02 6.17
N ARG A 128 -13.71 9.72 5.83
CA ARG A 128 -12.67 10.69 5.46
C ARG A 128 -12.18 10.34 4.07
N ASN A 129 -12.68 11.02 3.06
CA ASN A 129 -12.16 10.89 1.71
C ASN A 129 -10.83 11.66 1.62
N LEU A 130 -9.73 10.96 1.84
CA LEU A 130 -8.39 11.54 1.75
C LEU A 130 -7.92 11.75 0.30
N GLY A 131 -8.71 11.31 -0.69
CA GLY A 131 -8.28 11.30 -2.08
C GLY A 131 -7.19 10.24 -2.35
N ALA A 132 -6.63 10.26 -3.55
CA ALA A 132 -5.47 9.43 -3.86
C ALA A 132 -4.23 9.97 -3.14
N GLN A 133 -3.45 9.09 -2.52
CA GLN A 133 -2.28 9.45 -1.73
C GLN A 133 -1.03 8.77 -2.30
N ARG A 134 0.09 9.49 -2.24
CA ARG A 134 1.43 8.96 -2.45
C ARG A 134 2.12 8.85 -1.11
N TYR A 135 2.71 7.71 -0.84
CA TYR A 135 3.45 7.46 0.40
C TYR A 135 4.95 7.52 0.16
N GLN A 136 5.64 8.18 1.10
CA GLN A 136 7.09 8.32 1.08
C GLN A 136 7.68 7.76 2.38
N ILE A 137 8.79 7.05 2.23
CA ILE A 137 9.55 6.51 3.36
C ILE A 137 10.47 7.62 3.89
N ILE A 138 10.29 7.98 5.15
CA ILE A 138 11.18 8.91 5.86
C ILE A 138 12.35 8.12 6.46
N ASP A 139 12.00 7.07 7.20
CA ASP A 139 12.91 6.09 7.81
C ASP A 139 12.17 4.79 8.10
N ALA A 140 12.84 3.82 8.77
CA ALA A 140 12.24 2.52 9.08
C ALA A 140 11.01 2.56 10.01
N LYS A 141 10.65 3.72 10.57
CA LYS A 141 9.53 3.87 11.51
C LYS A 141 8.51 4.89 11.05
N ASN A 142 8.87 5.78 10.14
CA ASN A 142 8.06 6.92 9.79
C ASN A 142 7.77 6.96 8.30
N LEU A 143 6.50 7.17 7.99
CA LEU A 143 5.99 7.41 6.66
C LEU A 143 5.45 8.83 6.56
N GLU A 144 5.44 9.35 5.36
CA GLU A 144 4.82 10.61 4.98
C GLU A 144 3.87 10.34 3.82
N PHE A 145 2.73 11.00 3.77
CA PHE A 145 1.86 10.93 2.62
C PHE A 145 1.48 12.32 2.12
N GLU A 146 1.26 12.41 0.83
CA GLU A 146 0.83 13.62 0.14
C GLU A 146 -0.28 13.29 -0.86
N PRO A 147 -1.24 14.19 -1.11
CA PRO A 147 -2.28 13.97 -2.10
C PRO A 147 -1.69 13.92 -3.51
N ILE A 148 -2.28 13.09 -4.36
CA ILE A 148 -2.00 13.06 -5.80
C ILE A 148 -3.17 13.75 -6.51
N GLU A 149 -2.91 14.94 -7.04
CA GLU A 149 -3.92 15.68 -7.80
C GLU A 149 -4.32 14.93 -9.08
N GLY A 150 -5.60 15.05 -9.45
CA GLY A 150 -6.12 14.47 -10.68
C GLY A 150 -6.30 12.94 -10.66
N ARG A 151 -5.88 12.23 -9.62
CA ARG A 151 -6.15 10.79 -9.47
C ARG A 151 -7.48 10.54 -8.75
N ARG A 152 -8.18 9.51 -9.24
CA ARG A 152 -9.40 9.03 -8.58
C ARG A 152 -9.09 8.56 -7.16
N ALA A 153 -9.93 8.98 -6.21
CA ALA A 153 -9.84 8.48 -4.84
C ALA A 153 -9.98 6.95 -4.78
N PRO A 154 -9.26 6.29 -3.87
CA PRO A 154 -9.44 4.87 -3.62
C PRO A 154 -10.87 4.60 -3.13
N ARG A 155 -11.36 3.39 -3.38
CA ARG A 155 -12.64 2.96 -2.83
C ARG A 155 -12.51 2.57 -1.35
N PRO A 156 -13.56 2.75 -0.56
CA PRO A 156 -13.60 2.16 0.77
C PRO A 156 -13.52 0.63 0.67
N VAL A 157 -12.65 0.03 1.47
CA VAL A 157 -12.53 -1.43 1.56
C VAL A 157 -12.91 -1.85 2.97
N LEU A 158 -13.91 -2.72 3.11
CA LEU A 158 -14.36 -3.17 4.42
C LEU A 158 -13.32 -4.09 5.07
N THR A 159 -13.25 -4.10 6.40
CA THR A 159 -12.31 -4.97 7.14
C THR A 159 -12.45 -6.43 6.74
N ARG A 160 -13.66 -6.94 6.59
CA ARG A 160 -13.92 -8.32 6.14
C ARG A 160 -13.36 -8.60 4.74
N GLU A 161 -13.37 -7.61 3.84
CA GLU A 161 -12.76 -7.76 2.52
C GLU A 161 -11.23 -7.82 2.62
N VAL A 162 -10.63 -6.97 3.46
CA VAL A 162 -9.19 -7.01 3.74
C VAL A 162 -8.79 -8.38 4.30
N GLU A 163 -9.50 -8.88 5.30
CA GLU A 163 -9.26 -10.21 5.88
C GLU A 163 -9.35 -11.31 4.81
N THR A 164 -10.35 -11.25 3.92
CA THR A 164 -10.49 -12.21 2.82
C THR A 164 -9.33 -12.14 1.83
N LEU A 165 -8.87 -10.94 1.48
CA LEU A 165 -7.73 -10.75 0.57
C LEU A 165 -6.43 -11.31 1.15
N PHE A 166 -6.23 -11.20 2.47
CA PHE A 166 -5.01 -11.63 3.16
C PHE A 166 -5.09 -13.07 3.69
N GLN A 167 -6.19 -13.78 3.52
CA GLN A 167 -6.36 -15.17 3.96
C GLN A 167 -5.24 -16.14 3.49
N PRO A 168 -4.63 -15.99 2.29
CA PRO A 168 -3.53 -16.85 1.89
C PRO A 168 -2.23 -16.66 2.68
N PHE A 169 -2.09 -15.54 3.41
CA PHE A 169 -0.90 -15.28 4.23
C PHE A 169 -1.00 -16.02 5.57
N ARG A 170 0.12 -16.60 6.01
CA ARG A 170 0.20 -17.33 7.30
C ARG A 170 -0.05 -16.41 8.50
N GLU A 171 0.51 -15.21 8.45
CA GLU A 171 0.35 -14.19 9.48
C GLU A 171 -0.17 -12.92 8.83
N THR A 172 -1.24 -12.38 9.38
CA THR A 172 -1.78 -11.07 8.95
C THR A 172 -1.97 -10.19 10.17
N ARG A 173 -1.44 -8.97 10.11
CA ARG A 173 -1.62 -7.94 11.13
C ARG A 173 -2.31 -6.74 10.51
N ILE A 174 -3.34 -6.25 11.16
CA ILE A 174 -4.11 -5.07 10.73
C ILE A 174 -4.04 -4.03 11.84
N MET A 175 -3.70 -2.80 11.49
CA MET A 175 -3.67 -1.67 12.42
C MET A 175 -4.48 -0.51 11.86
N VAL A 176 -5.39 0.01 12.66
CA VAL A 176 -6.17 1.21 12.34
C VAL A 176 -5.40 2.44 12.77
N MET A 177 -5.14 3.32 11.83
CA MET A 177 -4.40 4.55 12.05
C MET A 177 -5.32 5.69 12.51
N ARG A 178 -4.77 6.66 13.24
CA ARG A 178 -5.54 7.82 13.77
C ARG A 178 -6.24 8.63 12.66
N HIS A 179 -5.67 8.65 11.46
CA HIS A 179 -6.26 9.32 10.30
C HIS A 179 -7.32 8.48 9.57
N GLY A 180 -7.62 7.27 10.06
CA GLY A 180 -8.72 6.44 9.56
C GLY A 180 -8.31 5.37 8.55
N SER A 181 -7.09 5.40 8.00
CA SER A 181 -6.56 4.32 7.15
C SER A 181 -6.24 3.09 7.98
N ARG A 182 -6.11 1.95 7.31
CA ARG A 182 -5.65 0.68 7.90
C ARG A 182 -4.38 0.25 7.22
N GLU A 183 -3.34 0.03 8.00
CA GLU A 183 -2.15 -0.66 7.55
C GLU A 183 -2.33 -2.16 7.72
N VAL A 184 -1.82 -2.91 6.77
CA VAL A 184 -1.87 -4.38 6.80
C VAL A 184 -0.50 -4.93 6.42
N LEU A 185 -0.04 -5.86 7.23
CA LEU A 185 1.19 -6.63 6.99
C LEU A 185 0.82 -8.10 6.89
N GLY A 186 1.05 -8.70 5.72
CA GLY A 186 0.90 -10.12 5.47
C GLY A 186 2.26 -10.80 5.34
N LYS A 187 2.42 -12.00 5.87
CA LYS A 187 3.63 -12.82 5.75
C LYS A 187 3.31 -14.16 5.11
N GLN A 188 4.06 -14.51 4.06
CA GLN A 188 3.96 -15.80 3.38
C GLN A 188 4.28 -16.97 4.33
N PRO A 189 3.67 -18.13 4.09
CA PRO A 189 4.06 -19.39 4.74
C PRO A 189 5.53 -19.72 4.64
#